data_e2889c61adcdab800b24f843cd672867
#
_entry.id   e2889c61adcdab800b24f843cd672867
#
_cell.length_a   1.000
_cell.length_b   1.000
_cell.length_c   1.000
_cell.angle_alpha   90.00
_cell.angle_beta   90.00
_cell.angle_gamma   90.00
#
_symmetry.space_group_name_H-M   'P 1'
#
loop_
_entity.id
_entity.type
_entity.pdbx_description
1 polymer ?
#
loop_
_entity_poly.entity_id
_entity_poly.type
_entity_poly.pdbx_seq_one_letter_code
_entity_poly.pdbx_strand_id
1 'polypeptide(L)'
;MKEHNKVQSVTANILLAHGSKDPIWRTSFEILLEKIRKHSPKKKFYLCYLELCRPNLSETVNDLTDNNPKISTITIHPIFLSAGVHFNKDIKTMVFDLQSIYPHLKFKINDVVGNNSIVSNAILKVVTS
;
A
#
# COMPACT_ATOMS: atom_id res chain seq x y z
N MET A 1 -0.06 14.66 -34.00
CA MET A 1 0.05 14.50 -33.17
C MET A 1 -0.36 13.89 -32.14
N LYS A 2 -0.26 13.26 -31.93
CA LYS A 2 -0.62 12.76 -31.12
C LYS A 2 -0.50 12.52 -29.70
N GLU A 3 0.38 12.67 -29.13
CA GLU A 3 0.60 12.57 -27.73
C GLU A 3 -0.62 12.94 -26.93
N HIS A 4 -1.44 13.73 -27.46
CA HIS A 4 -2.74 14.00 -26.85
C HIS A 4 -3.63 12.77 -26.78
N ASN A 5 -3.22 11.70 -27.43
CA ASN A 5 -3.91 10.42 -27.33
C ASN A 5 -3.35 9.54 -26.20
N LYS A 6 -2.35 10.02 -25.49
CA LYS A 6 -1.84 9.28 -24.33
C LYS A 6 -2.88 9.23 -23.25
N VAL A 7 -3.20 8.03 -22.82
CA VAL A 7 -4.00 7.83 -21.63
C VAL A 7 -3.12 8.17 -20.44
N GLN A 8 -3.58 9.08 -19.57
CA GLN A 8 -2.86 9.38 -18.36
C GLN A 8 -2.90 8.15 -17.47
N SER A 9 -1.72 7.62 -17.14
CA SER A 9 -1.64 6.53 -16.18
C SER A 9 -1.76 7.09 -14.78
N VAL A 10 -2.56 6.43 -13.97
CA VAL A 10 -2.78 6.78 -12.57
C VAL A 10 -2.17 5.68 -11.73
N THR A 11 -1.39 6.08 -10.73
CA THR A 11 -0.84 5.16 -9.75
C THR A 11 -1.66 5.21 -8.49
N ALA A 12 -2.08 4.04 -8.01
CA ALA A 12 -2.68 3.90 -6.69
C ALA A 12 -1.61 3.42 -5.72
N ASN A 13 -1.52 4.05 -4.56
CA ASN A 13 -0.59 3.67 -3.50
C ASN A 13 -1.38 2.98 -2.39
N ILE A 14 -1.02 1.76 -2.09
CA ILE A 14 -1.68 0.98 -1.04
C ILE A 14 -0.73 0.82 0.14
N LEU A 15 -1.17 1.27 1.31
CA LEU A 15 -0.50 1.01 2.56
C LEU A 15 -1.00 -0.34 3.06
N LEU A 16 -0.11 -1.29 3.25
CA LEU A 16 -0.46 -2.62 3.74
C LEU A 16 0.05 -2.77 5.16
N ALA A 17 -0.86 -2.79 6.13
CA ALA A 17 -0.54 -3.03 7.53
C ALA A 17 -0.88 -4.48 7.90
N HIS A 18 -0.39 -4.94 9.04
CA HIS A 18 -0.61 -6.33 9.45
C HIS A 18 -2.09 -6.64 9.68
N GLY A 19 -2.76 -5.80 10.42
CA GLY A 19 -4.15 -6.01 10.79
C GLY A 19 -4.31 -6.41 12.24
N SER A 20 -5.48 -6.12 12.79
CA SER A 20 -5.85 -6.46 14.16
C SER A 20 -7.36 -6.42 14.29
N LYS A 21 -7.90 -7.24 15.18
CA LYS A 21 -9.32 -7.18 15.54
C LYS A 21 -9.61 -6.00 16.46
N ASP A 22 -8.57 -5.39 17.06
CA ASP A 22 -8.72 -4.27 17.97
C ASP A 22 -8.90 -2.96 17.20
N PRO A 23 -10.06 -2.29 17.34
CA PRO A 23 -10.29 -1.01 16.65
C PRO A 23 -9.28 0.08 17.05
N ILE A 24 -8.80 0.06 18.28
CA ILE A 24 -7.82 1.05 18.76
C ILE A 24 -6.51 0.92 17.98
N TRP A 25 -6.09 -0.31 17.74
CA TRP A 25 -4.88 -0.57 16.94
C TRP A 25 -5.04 -0.02 15.52
N ARG A 26 -6.22 -0.24 14.92
CA ARG A 26 -6.48 0.23 13.54
C ARG A 26 -6.50 1.75 13.43
N THR A 27 -6.96 2.42 14.49
CA THR A 27 -7.08 3.89 14.49
C THR A 27 -5.76 4.58 14.17
N SER A 28 -4.63 4.06 14.69
CA SER A 28 -3.30 4.62 14.41
C SER A 28 -2.99 4.63 12.92
N PHE A 29 -3.36 3.57 12.22
CA PHE A 29 -3.11 3.49 10.77
C PHE A 29 -4.06 4.36 9.97
N GLU A 30 -5.30 4.50 10.41
CA GLU A 30 -6.26 5.41 9.79
C GLU A 30 -5.81 6.86 9.93
N ILE A 31 -5.27 7.23 11.08
CA ILE A 31 -4.71 8.56 11.30
C ILE A 31 -3.49 8.79 10.39
N LEU A 32 -2.63 7.78 10.27
CA LEU A 32 -1.47 7.85 9.38
C LEU A 32 -1.92 8.07 7.93
N LEU A 33 -2.92 7.34 7.48
CA LEU A 33 -3.48 7.49 6.13
C LEU A 33 -3.94 8.92 5.88
N GLU A 34 -4.67 9.51 6.85
CA GLU A 34 -5.16 10.87 6.73
C GLU A 34 -4.01 11.88 6.64
N LYS A 35 -2.95 11.69 7.44
CA LYS A 35 -1.77 12.55 7.38
C LYS A 35 -1.09 12.48 6.02
N ILE A 36 -0.98 11.27 5.47
CA ILE A 36 -0.37 11.06 4.15
C ILE A 36 -1.20 11.74 3.07
N ARG A 37 -2.51 11.59 3.11
CA ARG A 37 -3.42 12.20 2.15
C ARG A 37 -3.35 13.73 2.19
N LYS A 38 -3.27 14.30 3.37
CA LYS A 38 -3.13 15.74 3.53
C LYS A 38 -1.80 16.25 3.01
N HIS A 39 -0.74 15.47 3.20
CA HIS A 39 0.59 15.85 2.73
C HIS A 39 0.69 15.79 1.21
N SER A 40 0.03 14.84 0.57
CA SER A 40 0.10 14.63 -0.88
C SER A 40 -1.29 14.49 -1.48
N PRO A 41 -2.08 15.59 -1.51
CA PRO A 41 -3.49 15.51 -1.90
C PRO A 41 -3.73 15.15 -3.36
N LYS A 42 -2.72 15.27 -4.20
CA LYS A 42 -2.84 14.91 -5.62
C LYS A 42 -2.60 13.45 -5.91
N LYS A 43 -2.05 12.70 -4.96
CA LYS A 43 -1.80 11.28 -5.09
C LYS A 43 -2.92 10.48 -4.43
N LYS A 44 -3.07 9.24 -4.85
CA LYS A 44 -4.11 8.36 -4.33
C LYS A 44 -3.52 7.35 -3.36
N PHE A 45 -4.07 7.30 -2.17
CA PHE A 45 -3.62 6.42 -1.10
C PHE A 45 -4.80 5.65 -0.51
N TYR A 46 -4.57 4.38 -0.23
CA TYR A 46 -5.55 3.46 0.34
C TYR A 46 -4.86 2.66 1.43
N LEU A 47 -5.63 2.22 2.41
CA LEU A 47 -5.13 1.39 3.50
C LEU A 47 -5.81 0.04 3.45
N CYS A 48 -5.04 -1.03 3.54
CA CYS A 48 -5.58 -2.36 3.67
C CYS A 48 -4.75 -3.16 4.68
N TYR A 49 -5.22 -4.35 4.99
CA TYR A 49 -4.64 -5.17 6.05
C TYR A 49 -4.35 -6.57 5.52
N LEU A 50 -3.27 -7.14 6.04
CA LEU A 50 -2.85 -8.48 5.65
C LEU A 50 -3.86 -9.52 6.13
N GLU A 51 -4.35 -9.35 7.36
CA GLU A 51 -5.29 -10.29 8.00
C GLU A 51 -6.03 -9.63 9.15
N LEU A 52 -6.95 -10.36 9.77
CA LEU A 52 -7.66 -10.03 11.02
C LEU A 52 -8.67 -8.90 10.93
N CYS A 53 -8.68 -8.11 9.89
CA CYS A 53 -9.68 -7.07 9.67
C CYS A 53 -9.73 -6.71 8.19
N ARG A 54 -10.73 -5.93 7.82
CA ARG A 54 -10.99 -5.55 6.44
C ARG A 54 -10.73 -4.05 6.23
N PRO A 55 -10.47 -3.63 5.00
CA PRO A 55 -10.36 -4.45 3.80
C PRO A 55 -9.00 -5.15 3.70
N ASN A 56 -8.95 -6.28 3.02
CA ASN A 56 -7.71 -6.93 2.66
C ASN A 56 -7.20 -6.39 1.31
N LEU A 57 -6.06 -6.90 0.87
CA LEU A 57 -5.44 -6.41 -0.37
C LEU A 57 -6.33 -6.66 -1.60
N SER A 58 -6.88 -7.85 -1.72
CA SER A 58 -7.74 -8.22 -2.85
C SER A 58 -8.99 -7.34 -2.92
N GLU A 59 -9.66 -7.13 -1.78
CA GLU A 59 -10.83 -6.27 -1.71
C GLU A 59 -10.50 -4.84 -2.12
N THR A 60 -9.35 -4.33 -1.67
CA THR A 60 -8.93 -2.97 -1.97
C THR A 60 -8.64 -2.79 -3.46
N VAL A 61 -7.92 -3.74 -4.05
CA VAL A 61 -7.63 -3.69 -5.49
C VAL A 61 -8.92 -3.73 -6.31
N ASN A 62 -9.85 -4.59 -5.93
CA ASN A 62 -11.13 -4.68 -6.62
C ASN A 62 -11.90 -3.36 -6.54
N ASP A 63 -12.01 -2.79 -5.35
CA ASP A 63 -12.76 -1.55 -5.14
C ASP A 63 -12.12 -0.37 -5.89
N LEU A 64 -10.81 -0.22 -5.80
CA LEU A 64 -10.16 0.92 -6.42
C LEU A 64 -10.18 0.85 -7.95
N THR A 65 -10.09 -0.34 -8.52
CA THR A 65 -10.15 -0.50 -9.98
C THR A 65 -11.57 -0.28 -10.51
N ASP A 66 -12.59 -0.69 -9.78
CA ASP A 66 -13.98 -0.44 -10.14
C ASP A 66 -14.29 1.06 -10.11
N ASN A 67 -13.77 1.77 -9.11
CA ASN A 67 -14.06 3.19 -8.92
C ASN A 67 -13.19 4.09 -9.82
N ASN A 68 -12.04 3.61 -10.26
CA ASN A 68 -11.14 4.41 -11.10
C ASN A 68 -10.49 3.53 -12.17
N PRO A 69 -11.14 3.38 -13.34
CA PRO A 69 -10.59 2.55 -14.42
C PRO A 69 -9.26 3.07 -15.00
N LYS A 70 -8.88 4.30 -14.69
CA LYS A 70 -7.62 4.88 -15.17
C LYS A 70 -6.41 4.39 -14.39
N ILE A 71 -6.61 3.72 -13.25
CA ILE A 71 -5.51 3.17 -12.50
C ILE A 71 -4.82 2.08 -13.33
N SER A 72 -3.53 2.27 -13.55
CA SER A 72 -2.70 1.36 -14.33
C SER A 72 -1.57 0.74 -13.53
N THR A 73 -1.19 1.38 -12.44
CA THR A 73 -0.10 0.91 -11.57
C THR A 73 -0.57 0.92 -10.12
N ILE A 74 -0.25 -0.14 -9.40
CA ILE A 74 -0.52 -0.25 -7.97
C ILE A 74 0.81 -0.45 -7.28
N THR A 75 1.17 0.47 -6.39
CA THR A 75 2.36 0.37 -5.56
C THR A 75 1.95 -0.01 -4.15
N ILE A 76 2.49 -1.10 -3.66
CA ILE A 76 2.19 -1.62 -2.31
C ILE A 76 3.33 -1.23 -1.38
N HIS A 77 2.97 -0.56 -0.28
CA HIS A 77 3.89 -0.11 0.75
C HIS A 77 3.65 -0.92 2.02
N PRO A 78 4.47 -1.94 2.30
CA PRO A 78 4.31 -2.70 3.55
C PRO A 78 4.74 -1.86 4.75
N ILE A 79 3.80 -1.58 5.63
CA ILE A 79 4.03 -0.73 6.80
C ILE A 79 4.41 -1.62 7.99
N PHE A 80 5.64 -2.14 7.94
CA PHE A 80 6.22 -3.00 8.96
C PHE A 80 7.62 -2.52 9.30
N LEU A 81 8.05 -2.70 10.54
CA LEU A 81 9.45 -2.41 10.90
C LEU A 81 10.40 -3.46 10.33
N SER A 82 9.96 -4.69 10.30
CA SER A 82 10.71 -5.76 9.63
C SER A 82 9.73 -6.77 9.06
N ALA A 83 10.21 -7.59 8.13
CA ALA A 83 9.41 -8.65 7.55
C ALA A 83 10.25 -9.91 7.46
N GLY A 84 9.66 -11.03 7.86
CA GLY A 84 10.29 -12.32 7.74
C GLY A 84 10.14 -12.92 6.35
N VAL A 85 10.76 -14.06 6.16
CA VAL A 85 10.71 -14.81 4.90
C VAL A 85 9.27 -15.17 4.51
N HIS A 86 8.47 -15.55 5.49
CA HIS A 86 7.08 -15.94 5.24
C HIS A 86 6.25 -14.78 4.68
N PHE A 87 6.40 -13.60 5.26
CA PHE A 87 5.67 -12.43 4.79
C PHE A 87 6.06 -12.10 3.34
N ASN A 88 7.35 -12.08 3.04
CA ASN A 88 7.82 -11.77 1.69
C ASN A 88 7.29 -12.76 0.67
N LYS A 89 7.23 -14.04 1.03
CA LYS A 89 6.68 -15.07 0.16
C LYS A 89 5.17 -14.90 -0.01
N ASP A 90 4.46 -14.64 1.06
CA ASP A 90 3.01 -14.49 1.04
C ASP A 90 2.57 -13.31 0.19
N ILE A 91 3.24 -12.16 0.34
CA ILE A 91 2.88 -10.97 -0.43
C ILE A 91 3.13 -11.17 -1.92
N LYS A 92 4.22 -11.86 -2.27
CA LYS A 92 4.52 -12.17 -3.67
C LYS A 92 3.47 -13.09 -4.27
N THR A 93 3.01 -14.08 -3.52
CA THR A 93 1.96 -14.99 -3.95
C THR A 93 0.64 -14.25 -4.16
N MET A 94 0.25 -13.40 -3.19
CA MET A 94 -0.96 -12.58 -3.30
C MET A 94 -0.92 -11.70 -4.55
N VAL A 95 0.20 -11.05 -4.80
CA VAL A 95 0.36 -10.16 -5.96
C VAL A 95 0.36 -10.96 -7.25
N PHE A 96 0.98 -12.14 -7.27
CA PHE A 96 0.95 -13.02 -8.43
C PHE A 96 -0.50 -13.39 -8.79
N ASP A 97 -1.29 -13.74 -7.79
CA ASP A 97 -2.70 -14.09 -8.00
C ASP A 97 -3.50 -12.89 -8.54
N LEU A 98 -3.28 -11.71 -7.95
CA LEU A 98 -3.93 -10.48 -8.41
C LEU A 98 -3.52 -10.10 -9.82
N GLN A 99 -2.26 -10.31 -10.19
CA GLN A 99 -1.78 -10.05 -11.53
C GLN A 99 -2.51 -10.92 -12.56
N SER A 100 -2.84 -12.14 -12.19
CA SER A 100 -3.61 -13.04 -13.07
C SER A 100 -5.03 -12.54 -13.29
N ILE A 101 -5.64 -11.95 -12.27
CA ILE A 101 -7.00 -11.41 -12.35
C ILE A 101 -7.02 -10.08 -13.09
N TYR A 102 -6.00 -9.25 -12.86
CA TYR A 102 -5.88 -7.90 -13.44
C TYR A 102 -4.63 -7.80 -14.33
N PRO A 103 -4.61 -8.46 -15.50
CA PRO A 103 -3.39 -8.51 -16.31
C PRO A 103 -2.97 -7.16 -16.88
N HIS A 104 -3.87 -6.19 -16.92
CA HIS A 104 -3.58 -4.84 -17.41
C HIS A 104 -2.95 -3.94 -16.34
N LEU A 105 -2.95 -4.37 -15.07
CA LEU A 105 -2.34 -3.60 -13.99
C LEU A 105 -0.88 -3.96 -13.82
N LYS A 106 -0.08 -2.97 -13.47
CA LYS A 106 1.31 -3.18 -13.08
C LYS A 106 1.39 -3.10 -11.57
N PHE A 107 1.86 -4.15 -10.92
CA PHE A 107 2.06 -4.18 -9.48
C PHE A 107 3.52 -3.95 -9.14
N LYS A 108 3.75 -3.08 -8.16
CA LYS A 108 5.07 -2.82 -7.61
C LYS A 108 5.00 -3.01 -6.10
N ILE A 109 5.92 -3.80 -5.56
CA ILE A 109 6.00 -4.02 -4.12
C ILE A 109 7.26 -3.33 -3.62
N ASN A 110 7.09 -2.32 -2.77
CA ASN A 110 8.21 -1.65 -2.13
C ASN A 110 8.73 -2.51 -0.97
N ASP A 111 9.96 -2.27 -0.57
CA ASP A 111 10.51 -2.89 0.62
C ASP A 111 9.72 -2.41 1.86
N VAL A 112 9.77 -3.20 2.93
CA VAL A 112 9.12 -2.80 4.18
C VAL A 112 9.71 -1.48 4.65
N VAL A 113 8.86 -0.61 5.21
CA VAL A 113 9.28 0.75 5.58
C VAL A 113 10.40 0.75 6.61
N GLY A 114 10.45 -0.26 7.48
CA GLY A 114 11.48 -0.37 8.50
C GLY A 114 12.90 -0.54 7.95
N ASN A 115 13.03 -0.99 6.70
CA ASN A 115 14.34 -1.12 6.05
C ASN A 115 14.83 0.21 5.46
N ASN A 116 14.01 1.25 5.48
CA ASN A 116 14.40 2.56 4.97
C ASN A 116 15.18 3.33 6.04
N SER A 117 16.29 3.96 5.66
CA SER A 117 17.13 4.70 6.60
C SER A 117 16.42 5.88 7.25
N ILE A 118 15.44 6.48 6.56
CA ILE A 118 14.64 7.57 7.14
C ILE A 118 13.90 7.05 8.38
N VAL A 119 13.34 5.86 8.30
CA VAL A 119 12.60 5.26 9.41
C VAL A 119 13.55 4.89 10.55
N SER A 120 14.66 4.20 10.27
CA SER A 120 15.60 3.82 11.31
C SER A 120 16.22 5.05 11.99
N ASN A 121 16.49 6.12 11.25
CA ASN A 121 17.00 7.37 11.82
C ASN A 121 15.94 8.06 12.70
N ALA A 122 14.67 8.00 12.32
CA ALA A 122 13.59 8.54 13.15
C ALA A 122 13.48 7.77 14.46
N ILE A 123 13.55 6.45 14.39
CA ILE A 123 13.52 5.61 15.59
C ILE A 123 14.71 5.92 16.50
N LEU A 124 15.89 6.05 15.91
CA LEU A 124 17.10 6.42 16.64
C LEU A 124 16.88 7.71 17.42
N LYS A 125 16.32 8.74 16.79
CA LYS A 125 16.04 10.01 17.44
C LYS A 125 15.06 9.87 18.60
N VAL A 126 13.99 9.13 18.40
CA VAL A 126 12.96 8.92 19.44
C VAL A 126 13.55 8.20 20.65
N VAL A 127 14.35 7.16 20.42
CA VAL A 127 14.88 6.29 21.47
C VAL A 127 16.00 6.98 22.26
N THR A 128 16.73 7.88 21.60
CA THR A 128 17.89 8.55 22.24
C THR A 128 17.59 9.96 22.71
N SER A 129 16.36 10.41 22.65
CA SER A 129 15.94 11.75 23.12
C SER A 129 15.96 11.86 24.61
#